data_3f830c95ed31631cf633409dc19005e7
#
_entry.id   3f830c95ed31631cf633409dc19005e7
#
_cell.length_a   1.000
_cell.length_b   1.000
_cell.length_c   1.000
_cell.angle_alpha   90.00
_cell.angle_beta   90.00
_cell.angle_gamma   90.00
#
_symmetry.space_group_name_H-M   'P 1'
#
loop_
_entity.id
_entity.type
_entity.pdbx_description
1 polymer ?
#
loop_
_entity_poly.entity_id
_entity_poly.type
_entity_poly.pdbx_seq_one_letter_code
_entity_poly.pdbx_strand_id
1 'polypeptide(L)'
;MFVIIGWVIVMVSVFGGYMAMGGKLGPLWQPFELVIIGGAGVGAYIVANPKFVLGQSGRAFKAAMKGPKYSKEDYLELLGLMYAVFKLAKTKGMLAIESHIERPEESALFQAFPKFSADHHALEFFCDYLRMMTLGTENAHELADLLDEELETHHAEDAQIVTAYQTMGDGFPALGIVAAVLGVIKTCLLYTSPSPRDRQKSRMPSSA
;
A
#
# COMPACT_ATOMS: atom_id res chain seq x y z
N MET A 1 -14.05 -3.16 -5.39
CA MET A 1 -15.44 -2.67 -5.31
C MET A 1 -15.84 -2.23 -3.91
N PHE A 2 -15.66 -3.05 -2.88
CA PHE A 2 -16.07 -2.73 -1.49
C PHE A 2 -15.40 -1.49 -0.90
N VAL A 3 -14.15 -1.22 -1.23
CA VAL A 3 -13.41 -0.02 -0.76
C VAL A 3 -14.09 1.27 -1.24
N ILE A 4 -14.48 1.32 -2.51
CA ILE A 4 -15.15 2.49 -3.09
C ILE A 4 -16.54 2.69 -2.45
N ILE A 5 -17.28 1.60 -2.26
CA ILE A 5 -18.61 1.65 -1.61
C ILE A 5 -18.48 2.15 -0.18
N GLY A 6 -17.51 1.62 0.59
CA GLY A 6 -17.24 2.06 1.96
C GLY A 6 -16.87 3.55 2.02
N TRP A 7 -16.04 4.02 1.10
CA TRP A 7 -15.65 5.43 1.03
C TRP A 7 -16.84 6.35 0.72
N VAL A 8 -17.70 5.96 -0.21
CA VAL A 8 -18.93 6.71 -0.55
C VAL A 8 -19.87 6.77 0.66
N ILE A 9 -20.05 5.65 1.38
CA ILE A 9 -20.90 5.64 2.59
C ILE A 9 -20.38 6.61 3.63
N VAL A 10 -19.05 6.61 3.90
CA VAL A 10 -18.43 7.53 4.86
C VAL A 10 -18.66 8.99 4.43
N MET A 11 -18.39 9.32 3.17
CA MET A 11 -18.58 10.69 2.66
C MET A 11 -20.03 11.15 2.76
N VAL A 12 -20.98 10.32 2.34
CA VAL A 12 -22.41 10.63 2.41
C VAL A 12 -22.87 10.78 3.86
N SER A 13 -22.43 9.91 4.77
CA SER A 13 -22.80 9.98 6.20
C SER A 13 -22.26 11.24 6.87
N VAL A 14 -21.00 11.59 6.62
CA VAL A 14 -20.37 12.76 7.26
C VAL A 14 -20.95 14.06 6.70
N PHE A 15 -20.93 14.23 5.38
CA PHE A 15 -21.41 15.48 4.78
C PHE A 15 -22.93 15.61 4.81
N GLY A 16 -23.66 14.49 4.62
CA GLY A 16 -25.12 14.47 4.72
C GLY A 16 -25.61 14.75 6.14
N GLY A 17 -24.98 14.15 7.13
CA GLY A 17 -25.26 14.44 8.54
C GLY A 17 -24.99 15.89 8.92
N TYR A 18 -23.86 16.46 8.47
CA TYR A 18 -23.54 17.87 8.67
C TYR A 18 -24.56 18.82 8.02
N MET A 19 -24.97 18.53 6.79
CA MET A 19 -26.00 19.31 6.10
C MET A 19 -27.37 19.19 6.77
N ALA A 20 -27.75 18.02 7.26
CA ALA A 20 -29.01 17.80 7.98
C ALA A 20 -29.08 18.60 9.28
N MET A 21 -27.93 18.87 9.92
CA MET A 21 -27.83 19.76 11.08
C MET A 21 -27.86 21.26 10.71
N GLY A 22 -28.08 21.63 9.44
CA GLY A 22 -28.09 23.01 8.96
C GLY A 22 -26.69 23.59 8.64
N GLY A 23 -25.66 22.74 8.58
CA GLY A 23 -24.30 23.15 8.24
C GLY A 23 -24.18 23.58 6.77
N LYS A 24 -23.38 24.62 6.53
CA LYS A 24 -23.08 25.13 5.17
C LYS A 24 -21.76 24.51 4.70
N LEU A 25 -21.72 23.94 3.50
CA LEU A 25 -20.53 23.32 2.93
C LEU A 25 -19.40 24.31 2.58
N GLY A 26 -19.75 25.60 2.32
CA GLY A 26 -18.75 26.61 1.95
C GLY A 26 -17.58 26.75 2.93
N PRO A 27 -17.82 26.90 4.24
CA PRO A 27 -16.76 26.98 5.24
C PRO A 27 -15.89 25.73 5.38
N LEU A 28 -16.38 24.55 4.94
CA LEU A 28 -15.61 23.30 4.95
C LEU A 28 -14.55 23.24 3.84
N TRP A 29 -14.67 24.08 2.82
CA TRP A 29 -13.69 24.15 1.74
C TRP A 29 -12.47 24.96 2.20
N GLN A 30 -11.54 24.29 2.86
CA GLN A 30 -10.29 24.89 3.39
C GLN A 30 -9.07 24.26 2.72
N PRO A 31 -8.69 24.68 1.51
CA PRO A 31 -7.60 24.07 0.76
C PRO A 31 -6.24 24.18 1.51
N PHE A 32 -6.03 25.23 2.30
CA PHE A 32 -4.81 25.39 3.08
C PHE A 32 -4.66 24.35 4.18
N GLU A 33 -5.74 23.95 4.83
CA GLU A 33 -5.71 22.88 5.83
C GLU A 33 -5.37 21.52 5.19
N LEU A 34 -5.92 21.24 4.01
CA LEU A 34 -5.55 20.04 3.24
C LEU A 34 -4.07 20.01 2.88
N VAL A 35 -3.50 21.16 2.51
CA VAL A 35 -2.05 21.28 2.22
C VAL A 35 -1.22 21.04 3.48
N ILE A 36 -1.63 21.59 4.63
CA ILE A 36 -0.92 21.38 5.91
C ILE A 36 -0.96 19.90 6.30
N ILE A 37 -2.13 19.28 6.32
CA ILE A 37 -2.31 17.88 6.72
C ILE A 37 -1.60 16.95 5.72
N GLY A 38 -1.86 17.10 4.43
CA GLY A 38 -1.28 16.27 3.39
C GLY A 38 0.23 16.43 3.28
N GLY A 39 0.72 17.67 3.30
CA GLY A 39 2.15 17.97 3.24
C GLY A 39 2.91 17.44 4.46
N ALA A 40 2.38 17.65 5.66
CA ALA A 40 2.98 17.13 6.89
C ALA A 40 2.94 15.58 6.91
N GLY A 41 1.83 14.96 6.50
CA GLY A 41 1.71 13.51 6.43
C GLY A 41 2.70 12.87 5.44
N VAL A 42 2.80 13.41 4.23
CA VAL A 42 3.78 12.96 3.23
C VAL A 42 5.21 13.22 3.69
N GLY A 43 5.47 14.36 4.28
CA GLY A 43 6.80 14.69 4.84
C GLY A 43 7.23 13.71 5.93
N ALA A 44 6.33 13.42 6.89
CA ALA A 44 6.56 12.43 7.94
C ALA A 44 6.78 11.02 7.36
N TYR A 45 6.00 10.64 6.35
CA TYR A 45 6.15 9.37 5.65
C TYR A 45 7.53 9.21 5.01
N ILE A 46 8.03 10.25 4.32
CA ILE A 46 9.34 10.23 3.66
C ILE A 46 10.47 10.12 4.68
N VAL A 47 10.37 10.83 5.81
CA VAL A 47 11.40 10.83 6.86
C VAL A 47 11.43 9.49 7.62
N ALA A 48 10.27 8.89 7.85
CA ALA A 48 10.15 7.67 8.66
C ALA A 48 10.52 6.39 7.92
N ASN A 49 10.52 6.38 6.58
CA ASN A 49 10.65 5.16 5.81
C ASN A 49 11.92 5.09 4.95
N PRO A 50 12.54 3.90 4.82
CA PRO A 50 13.70 3.69 3.98
C PRO A 50 13.34 3.82 2.49
N LYS A 51 14.35 4.07 1.64
CA LYS A 51 14.20 4.26 0.18
C LYS A 51 13.49 3.10 -0.50
N PHE A 52 13.71 1.88 -0.04
CA PHE A 52 13.06 0.68 -0.55
C PHE A 52 11.52 0.76 -0.43
N VAL A 53 11.03 1.07 0.77
CA VAL A 53 9.59 1.24 1.04
C VAL A 53 9.00 2.37 0.20
N LEU A 54 9.70 3.51 0.10
CA LEU A 54 9.25 4.65 -0.70
C LEU A 54 9.13 4.30 -2.19
N GLY A 55 10.08 3.53 -2.73
CA GLY A 55 10.09 3.11 -4.13
C GLY A 55 8.93 2.16 -4.48
N GLN A 56 8.54 1.31 -3.55
CA GLN A 56 7.47 0.32 -3.76
C GLN A 56 6.07 0.85 -3.40
N SER A 57 6.00 1.92 -2.61
CA SER A 57 4.74 2.50 -2.11
C SER A 57 3.74 2.81 -3.22
N GLY A 58 4.17 3.43 -4.30
CA GLY A 58 3.29 3.74 -5.42
C GLY A 58 2.69 2.51 -6.11
N ARG A 59 3.46 1.42 -6.18
CA ARG A 59 2.99 0.13 -6.73
C ARG A 59 1.99 -0.53 -5.77
N ALA A 60 2.30 -0.55 -4.48
CA ALA A 60 1.45 -1.12 -3.45
C ALA A 60 0.09 -0.40 -3.37
N PHE A 61 0.07 0.93 -3.41
CA PHE A 61 -1.16 1.71 -3.46
C PHE A 61 -2.02 1.37 -4.70
N LYS A 62 -1.39 1.27 -5.87
CA LYS A 62 -2.07 0.89 -7.11
C LYS A 62 -2.61 -0.53 -7.08
N ALA A 63 -1.88 -1.46 -6.45
CA ALA A 63 -2.30 -2.85 -6.25
C ALA A 63 -3.50 -2.93 -5.30
N ALA A 64 -3.49 -2.19 -4.18
CA ALA A 64 -4.60 -2.12 -3.24
C ALA A 64 -5.91 -1.64 -3.88
N MET A 65 -5.83 -0.72 -4.83
CA MET A 65 -7.01 -0.25 -5.57
C MET A 65 -7.54 -1.25 -6.61
N LYS A 66 -6.68 -2.14 -7.15
CA LYS A 66 -7.08 -3.16 -8.12
C LYS A 66 -7.77 -4.36 -7.48
N GLY A 67 -7.50 -4.63 -6.19
CA GLY A 67 -7.99 -5.81 -5.49
C GLY A 67 -7.03 -7.00 -5.58
N PRO A 68 -7.45 -8.22 -5.17
CA PRO A 68 -6.58 -9.39 -5.11
C PRO A 68 -6.00 -9.73 -6.47
N LYS A 69 -4.70 -10.03 -6.49
CA LYS A 69 -3.93 -10.35 -7.72
C LYS A 69 -4.32 -11.74 -8.25
N TYR A 70 -4.58 -12.68 -7.34
CA TYR A 70 -4.79 -14.09 -7.69
C TYR A 70 -6.24 -14.52 -7.48
N SER A 71 -6.74 -15.31 -8.42
CA SER A 71 -8.07 -15.94 -8.42
C SER A 71 -7.95 -17.42 -8.07
N LYS A 72 -9.09 -18.06 -7.80
CA LYS A 72 -9.14 -19.52 -7.59
C LYS A 72 -8.57 -20.30 -8.78
N GLU A 73 -8.75 -19.80 -9.99
CA GLU A 73 -8.26 -20.46 -11.21
C GLU A 73 -6.73 -20.48 -11.28
N ASP A 74 -6.07 -19.42 -10.79
CA ASP A 74 -4.60 -19.31 -10.78
C ASP A 74 -3.99 -20.33 -9.82
N TYR A 75 -4.64 -20.58 -8.67
CA TYR A 75 -4.24 -21.67 -7.75
C TYR A 75 -4.45 -23.07 -8.35
N LEU A 76 -5.53 -23.29 -9.08
CA LEU A 76 -5.76 -24.57 -9.74
C LEU A 76 -4.74 -24.82 -10.85
N GLU A 77 -4.33 -23.77 -11.57
CA GLU A 77 -3.30 -23.86 -12.59
C GLU A 77 -1.93 -24.18 -11.97
N LEU A 78 -1.56 -23.57 -10.85
CA LEU A 78 -0.36 -23.90 -10.10
C LEU A 78 -0.36 -25.37 -9.64
N LEU A 79 -1.46 -25.85 -9.05
CA LEU A 79 -1.57 -27.25 -8.63
C LEU A 79 -1.47 -28.22 -9.82
N GLY A 80 -2.03 -27.86 -10.97
CA GLY A 80 -1.91 -28.61 -12.21
C GLY A 80 -0.46 -28.70 -12.70
N LEU A 81 0.27 -27.59 -12.66
CA LEU A 81 1.70 -27.52 -12.98
C LEU A 81 2.52 -28.39 -12.03
N MET A 82 2.32 -28.26 -10.73
CA MET A 82 3.01 -29.08 -9.72
C MET A 82 2.78 -30.56 -9.95
N TYR A 83 1.55 -30.95 -10.21
CA TYR A 83 1.24 -32.35 -10.55
C TYR A 83 1.98 -32.82 -11.80
N ALA A 84 2.02 -32.01 -12.86
CA ALA A 84 2.70 -32.36 -14.12
C ALA A 84 4.23 -32.50 -13.90
N VAL A 85 4.85 -31.58 -13.15
CA VAL A 85 6.28 -31.60 -12.81
C VAL A 85 6.61 -32.84 -11.98
N PHE A 86 5.87 -33.12 -10.90
CA PHE A 86 6.13 -34.26 -10.03
C PHE A 86 5.86 -35.61 -10.74
N LYS A 87 4.88 -35.66 -11.62
CA LYS A 87 4.65 -36.81 -12.49
C LYS A 87 5.84 -37.05 -13.43
N LEU A 88 6.37 -35.98 -14.02
CA LEU A 88 7.55 -36.07 -14.89
C LEU A 88 8.76 -36.56 -14.10
N ALA A 89 9.02 -35.97 -12.91
CA ALA A 89 10.08 -36.40 -12.00
C ALA A 89 10.01 -37.89 -11.66
N LYS A 90 8.81 -38.36 -11.33
CA LYS A 90 8.57 -39.76 -10.95
C LYS A 90 8.73 -40.73 -12.13
N THR A 91 8.36 -40.33 -13.34
CA THR A 91 8.34 -41.23 -14.51
C THR A 91 9.65 -41.22 -15.29
N LYS A 92 10.33 -40.07 -15.40
CA LYS A 92 11.54 -39.89 -16.19
C LYS A 92 12.78 -39.51 -15.39
N GLY A 93 12.62 -39.33 -14.06
CA GLY A 93 13.69 -38.90 -13.17
C GLY A 93 13.85 -37.40 -13.09
N MET A 94 14.61 -36.94 -12.08
CA MET A 94 14.86 -35.52 -11.82
C MET A 94 15.62 -34.82 -12.96
N LEU A 95 16.53 -35.54 -13.64
CA LEU A 95 17.27 -34.99 -14.78
C LEU A 95 16.38 -34.54 -15.93
N ALA A 96 15.21 -35.16 -16.11
CA ALA A 96 14.27 -34.75 -17.16
C ALA A 96 13.62 -33.38 -16.90
N ILE A 97 13.61 -32.94 -15.66
CA ILE A 97 13.08 -31.62 -15.28
C ILE A 97 14.07 -30.51 -15.58
N GLU A 98 15.38 -30.81 -15.46
CA GLU A 98 16.47 -29.84 -15.66
C GLU A 98 16.36 -29.05 -16.97
N SER A 99 16.09 -29.73 -18.07
CA SER A 99 15.90 -29.09 -19.38
C SER A 99 14.70 -28.12 -19.44
N HIS A 100 13.69 -28.36 -18.60
CA HIS A 100 12.52 -27.50 -18.51
C HIS A 100 12.75 -26.29 -17.58
N ILE A 101 13.56 -26.46 -16.54
CA ILE A 101 13.89 -25.41 -15.57
C ILE A 101 14.87 -24.41 -16.15
N GLU A 102 15.84 -24.86 -16.93
CA GLU A 102 16.86 -24.00 -17.56
C GLU A 102 16.26 -23.01 -18.56
N ARG A 103 15.19 -23.43 -19.27
CA ARG A 103 14.48 -22.60 -20.24
C ARG A 103 12.96 -22.72 -20.06
N PRO A 104 12.42 -22.12 -19.00
CA PRO A 104 10.99 -22.25 -18.69
C PRO A 104 10.11 -21.64 -19.78
N GLU A 105 10.56 -20.58 -20.45
CA GLU A 105 9.79 -19.90 -21.50
C GLU A 105 9.64 -20.76 -22.78
N GLU A 106 10.64 -21.60 -23.10
CA GLU A 106 10.64 -22.49 -24.26
C GLU A 106 10.03 -23.86 -23.93
N SER A 107 9.80 -24.14 -22.69
CA SER A 107 9.34 -25.42 -22.18
C SER A 107 7.86 -25.66 -22.46
N ALA A 108 7.54 -26.73 -23.18
CA ALA A 108 6.15 -27.15 -23.44
C ALA A 108 5.38 -27.45 -22.12
N LEU A 109 6.09 -27.80 -21.04
CA LEU A 109 5.52 -28.04 -19.72
C LEU A 109 4.95 -26.75 -19.12
N PHE A 110 5.72 -25.68 -19.12
CA PHE A 110 5.30 -24.38 -18.59
C PHE A 110 4.34 -23.63 -19.52
N GLN A 111 4.48 -23.80 -20.84
CA GLN A 111 3.57 -23.22 -21.81
C GLN A 111 2.13 -23.77 -21.72
N ALA A 112 1.96 -24.96 -21.14
CA ALA A 112 0.62 -25.51 -20.85
C ALA A 112 -0.10 -24.74 -19.73
N PHE A 113 0.62 -23.89 -18.97
CA PHE A 113 0.10 -23.14 -17.83
C PHE A 113 0.42 -21.64 -17.99
N PRO A 114 -0.22 -20.94 -18.93
CA PRO A 114 0.16 -19.60 -19.34
C PRO A 114 -0.06 -18.53 -18.28
N LYS A 115 -1.05 -18.67 -17.40
CA LYS A 115 -1.30 -17.72 -16.31
C LYS A 115 -0.19 -17.74 -15.28
N PHE A 116 0.26 -18.94 -14.90
CA PHE A 116 1.39 -19.10 -13.98
C PHE A 116 2.70 -18.59 -14.60
N SER A 117 2.95 -18.95 -15.86
CA SER A 117 4.17 -18.54 -16.58
C SER A 117 4.26 -17.03 -16.83
N ALA A 118 3.13 -16.32 -16.81
CA ALA A 118 3.10 -14.86 -16.91
C ALA A 118 3.55 -14.15 -15.62
N ASP A 119 3.58 -14.84 -14.49
CA ASP A 119 4.10 -14.32 -13.23
C ASP A 119 5.58 -14.70 -13.06
N HIS A 120 6.47 -13.85 -13.54
CA HIS A 120 7.91 -14.09 -13.52
C HIS A 120 8.45 -14.39 -12.12
N HIS A 121 7.95 -13.71 -11.07
CA HIS A 121 8.41 -13.96 -9.71
C HIS A 121 8.03 -15.36 -9.22
N ALA A 122 6.79 -15.78 -9.45
CA ALA A 122 6.33 -17.11 -9.06
C ALA A 122 7.03 -18.21 -9.88
N LEU A 123 7.28 -17.95 -11.17
CA LEU A 123 7.98 -18.87 -12.05
C LEU A 123 9.43 -19.05 -11.63
N GLU A 124 10.16 -17.95 -11.39
CA GLU A 124 11.55 -17.95 -10.97
C GLU A 124 11.71 -18.68 -9.62
N PHE A 125 10.90 -18.30 -8.63
CA PHE A 125 10.85 -18.98 -7.33
C PHE A 125 10.64 -20.50 -7.47
N PHE A 126 9.66 -20.91 -8.25
CA PHE A 126 9.37 -22.32 -8.48
C PHE A 126 10.52 -23.07 -9.17
N CYS A 127 11.13 -22.48 -10.19
CA CYS A 127 12.26 -23.05 -10.91
C CYS A 127 13.50 -23.16 -10.02
N ASP A 128 13.77 -22.20 -9.14
CA ASP A 128 14.92 -22.21 -8.25
C ASP A 128 14.84 -23.36 -7.23
N TYR A 129 13.67 -23.58 -6.66
CA TYR A 129 13.47 -24.73 -5.76
C TYR A 129 13.53 -26.08 -6.47
N LEU A 130 13.00 -26.17 -7.70
CA LEU A 130 13.18 -27.37 -8.51
C LEU A 130 14.66 -27.61 -8.86
N ARG A 131 15.43 -26.55 -9.11
CA ARG A 131 16.88 -26.63 -9.36
C ARG A 131 17.63 -27.15 -8.13
N MET A 132 17.28 -26.66 -6.94
CA MET A 132 17.84 -27.18 -5.69
C MET A 132 17.54 -28.67 -5.51
N MET A 133 16.33 -29.12 -5.84
CA MET A 133 15.97 -30.54 -5.80
C MET A 133 16.76 -31.38 -6.83
N THR A 134 17.06 -30.86 -8.02
CA THR A 134 17.87 -31.56 -9.04
C THR A 134 19.34 -31.66 -8.65
N LEU A 135 19.87 -30.71 -7.88
CA LEU A 135 21.23 -30.72 -7.36
C LEU A 135 21.47 -31.71 -6.22
N GLY A 136 20.43 -32.42 -5.77
CA GLY A 136 20.55 -33.49 -4.79
C GLY A 136 20.39 -33.07 -3.33
N THR A 137 19.62 -32.03 -3.08
CA THR A 137 19.15 -31.74 -1.72
C THR A 137 18.17 -32.85 -1.31
N GLU A 138 18.72 -33.95 -0.76
CA GLU A 138 17.95 -35.17 -0.42
C GLU A 138 17.06 -34.99 0.82
N ASN A 139 17.29 -33.90 1.60
CA ASN A 139 16.57 -33.69 2.83
C ASN A 139 15.35 -32.77 2.57
N ALA A 140 14.18 -33.39 2.48
CA ALA A 140 12.93 -32.66 2.29
C ALA A 140 12.61 -31.66 3.43
N HIS A 141 13.14 -31.89 4.64
CA HIS A 141 12.95 -30.96 5.76
C HIS A 141 13.79 -29.69 5.59
N GLU A 142 15.05 -29.82 5.16
CA GLU A 142 15.90 -28.66 4.89
C GLU A 142 15.33 -27.79 3.77
N LEU A 143 14.76 -28.41 2.74
CA LEU A 143 14.12 -27.68 1.64
C LEU A 143 12.84 -26.96 2.12
N ALA A 144 12.07 -27.62 2.99
CA ALA A 144 10.88 -26.99 3.57
C ALA A 144 11.24 -25.79 4.46
N ASP A 145 12.26 -25.94 5.30
CA ASP A 145 12.74 -24.85 6.17
C ASP A 145 13.25 -23.66 5.35
N LEU A 146 13.96 -23.90 4.25
CA LEU A 146 14.40 -22.82 3.33
C LEU A 146 13.23 -22.13 2.64
N LEU A 147 12.21 -22.88 2.21
CA LEU A 147 11.00 -22.33 1.63
C LEU A 147 10.25 -21.44 2.61
N ASP A 148 10.11 -21.90 3.85
CA ASP A 148 9.42 -21.15 4.90
C ASP A 148 10.17 -19.86 5.25
N GLU A 149 11.50 -19.91 5.36
CA GLU A 149 12.36 -18.73 5.62
C GLU A 149 12.24 -17.68 4.50
N GLU A 150 12.25 -18.11 3.24
CA GLU A 150 12.13 -17.19 2.10
C GLU A 150 10.73 -16.58 2.02
N LEU A 151 9.68 -17.36 2.27
CA LEU A 151 8.31 -16.87 2.35
C LEU A 151 8.12 -15.87 3.50
N GLU A 152 8.72 -16.15 4.68
CA GLU A 152 8.67 -15.23 5.82
C GLU A 152 9.38 -13.92 5.51
N THR A 153 10.53 -13.97 4.82
CA THR A 153 11.26 -12.79 4.37
C THR A 153 10.42 -11.94 3.41
N HIS A 154 9.79 -12.53 2.41
CA HIS A 154 8.89 -11.82 1.50
C HIS A 154 7.68 -11.22 2.23
N HIS A 155 7.08 -11.98 3.15
CA HIS A 155 6.00 -11.47 3.99
C HIS A 155 6.42 -10.30 4.87
N ALA A 156 7.63 -10.35 5.44
CA ALA A 156 8.16 -9.26 6.25
C ALA A 156 8.41 -7.98 5.41
N GLU A 157 8.90 -8.11 4.19
CA GLU A 157 9.09 -6.99 3.26
C GLU A 157 7.76 -6.33 2.88
N ASP A 158 6.76 -7.12 2.52
CA ASP A 158 5.42 -6.60 2.19
C ASP A 158 4.74 -5.97 3.41
N ALA A 159 4.90 -6.58 4.59
CA ALA A 159 4.36 -6.06 5.84
C ALA A 159 4.97 -4.69 6.22
N GLN A 160 6.25 -4.44 5.90
CA GLN A 160 6.86 -3.12 6.12
C GLN A 160 6.14 -2.02 5.34
N ILE A 161 5.75 -2.29 4.09
CA ILE A 161 5.04 -1.31 3.26
C ILE A 161 3.65 -1.04 3.83
N VAL A 162 2.94 -2.09 4.25
CA VAL A 162 1.62 -1.97 4.86
C VAL A 162 1.69 -1.18 6.17
N THR A 163 2.66 -1.50 7.03
CA THR A 163 2.90 -0.81 8.31
C THR A 163 3.23 0.66 8.10
N ALA A 164 4.02 0.99 7.09
CA ALA A 164 4.35 2.36 6.75
C ALA A 164 3.10 3.18 6.39
N TYR A 165 2.20 2.63 5.58
CA TYR A 165 0.93 3.28 5.25
C TYR A 165 0.00 3.39 6.45
N GLN A 166 -0.05 2.37 7.29
CA GLN A 166 -0.87 2.37 8.50
C GLN A 166 -0.41 3.44 9.47
N THR A 167 0.90 3.53 9.73
CA THR A 167 1.50 4.57 10.58
C THR A 167 1.20 5.98 10.06
N MET A 168 1.29 6.18 8.74
CA MET A 168 0.91 7.45 8.12
C MET A 168 -0.59 7.75 8.33
N GLY A 169 -1.45 6.76 8.13
CA GLY A 169 -2.90 6.87 8.34
C GLY A 169 -3.26 7.23 9.76
N ASP A 170 -2.63 6.58 10.73
CA ASP A 170 -2.81 6.82 12.17
C ASP A 170 -2.34 8.21 12.60
N GLY A 171 -1.42 8.81 11.86
CA GLY A 171 -0.93 10.17 12.07
C GLY A 171 -1.89 11.28 11.61
N PHE A 172 -2.75 11.04 10.63
CA PHE A 172 -3.63 12.07 10.07
C PHE A 172 -4.59 12.73 11.08
N PRO A 173 -5.23 12.01 12.03
CA PRO A 173 -6.06 12.65 13.05
C PRO A 173 -5.30 13.69 13.88
N ALA A 174 -4.07 13.39 14.29
CA ALA A 174 -3.23 14.32 15.04
C ALA A 174 -2.87 15.56 14.20
N LEU A 175 -2.52 15.38 12.94
CA LEU A 175 -2.25 16.47 12.00
C LEU A 175 -3.50 17.32 11.74
N GLY A 176 -4.68 16.73 11.73
CA GLY A 176 -5.96 17.43 11.62
C GLY A 176 -6.21 18.38 12.82
N ILE A 177 -5.89 17.92 14.03
CA ILE A 177 -5.98 18.77 15.23
C ILE A 177 -5.00 19.95 15.13
N VAL A 178 -3.76 19.73 14.71
CA VAL A 178 -2.77 20.79 14.50
C VAL A 178 -3.27 21.82 13.49
N ALA A 179 -3.80 21.38 12.35
CA ALA A 179 -4.33 22.25 11.32
C ALA A 179 -5.51 23.11 11.83
N ALA A 180 -6.43 22.49 12.59
CA ALA A 180 -7.56 23.19 13.21
C ALA A 180 -7.09 24.27 14.21
N VAL A 181 -6.10 23.95 15.06
CA VAL A 181 -5.54 24.92 16.02
C VAL A 181 -4.89 26.09 15.29
N LEU A 182 -4.13 25.85 14.22
CA LEU A 182 -3.54 26.90 13.39
C LEU A 182 -4.63 27.79 12.74
N GLY A 183 -5.74 27.21 12.32
CA GLY A 183 -6.92 27.94 11.82
C GLY A 183 -7.52 28.87 12.88
N VAL A 184 -7.68 28.39 14.12
CA VAL A 184 -8.17 29.17 15.27
C VAL A 184 -7.20 30.32 15.60
N ILE A 185 -5.90 30.07 15.66
CA ILE A 185 -4.88 31.10 15.91
C ILE A 185 -4.97 32.21 14.86
N LYS A 186 -5.06 31.86 13.58
CA LYS A 186 -5.24 32.84 12.50
C LYS A 186 -6.48 33.70 12.69
N THR A 187 -7.58 33.10 13.10
CA THR A 187 -8.86 33.81 13.32
C THR A 187 -8.73 34.76 14.53
N CYS A 188 -8.12 34.29 15.63
CA CYS A 188 -7.89 35.13 16.81
C CYS A 188 -7.00 36.33 16.49
N LEU A 189 -5.93 36.16 15.70
CA LEU A 189 -5.07 37.28 15.28
C LEU A 189 -5.79 38.33 14.42
N LEU A 190 -6.76 37.89 13.60
CA LEU A 190 -7.59 38.82 12.83
C LEU A 190 -8.54 39.61 13.72
N TYR A 191 -9.09 39.00 14.80
CA TYR A 191 -9.99 39.66 15.74
C TYR A 191 -9.26 40.61 16.72
N THR A 192 -8.02 40.29 17.06
CA THR A 192 -7.18 41.14 17.96
C THR A 192 -6.44 42.24 17.23
N SER A 193 -6.49 42.28 15.91
CA SER A 193 -5.97 43.39 15.10
C SER A 193 -6.77 44.67 15.41
N PRO A 194 -6.14 45.77 15.85
CA PRO A 194 -6.88 47.01 16.17
C PRO A 194 -7.70 47.45 14.97
N SER A 195 -9.00 47.63 15.20
CA SER A 195 -9.93 48.12 14.22
C SER A 195 -9.45 49.48 13.68
N PRO A 196 -9.72 49.81 12.41
CA PRO A 196 -9.49 51.19 11.91
C PRO A 196 -10.10 52.28 12.79
N ARG A 197 -11.20 51.95 13.49
CA ARG A 197 -11.86 52.85 14.47
C ARG A 197 -11.00 53.11 15.73
N ASP A 198 -10.23 52.13 16.19
CA ASP A 198 -9.37 52.26 17.36
C ASP A 198 -8.12 53.14 17.04
N ARG A 199 -7.64 53.10 15.79
CA ARG A 199 -6.59 54.02 15.32
C ARG A 199 -7.09 55.49 15.24
N GLN A 200 -8.36 55.71 14.99
CA GLN A 200 -8.93 57.03 14.96
C GLN A 200 -9.09 57.63 16.36
N LYS A 201 -9.48 56.82 17.35
CA LYS A 201 -9.57 57.24 18.75
C LYS A 201 -8.21 57.58 19.38
N SER A 202 -7.14 56.90 19.01
CA SER A 202 -5.80 57.18 19.49
C SER A 202 -5.16 58.47 18.89
N ARG A 203 -5.81 59.05 17.85
CA ARG A 203 -5.35 60.31 17.21
C ARG A 203 -6.13 61.52 17.65
N MET A 204 -7.12 61.42 18.52
CA MET A 204 -7.78 62.58 19.08
C MET A 204 -6.85 63.23 20.13
N PRO A 205 -6.44 64.49 19.90
CA PRO A 205 -5.69 65.19 20.93
C PRO A 205 -6.53 65.31 22.18
N SER A 206 -5.95 64.98 23.33
CA SER A 206 -6.55 65.32 24.61
C SER A 206 -6.73 66.81 24.65
N SER A 207 -7.99 67.27 24.49
CA SER A 207 -8.33 68.68 24.76
C SER A 207 -8.19 68.91 26.27
N ALA A 208 -7.23 69.71 26.62
CA ALA A 208 -7.05 70.29 27.94
C ALA A 208 -8.24 71.18 28.29
#